data_449e9335b2c17fdb070556e25c82e9b9
#
_entry.id   449e9335b2c17fdb070556e25c82e9b9
#
_cell.length_a   1.000
_cell.length_b   1.000
_cell.length_c   1.000
_cell.angle_alpha   90.00
_cell.angle_beta   90.00
_cell.angle_gamma   90.00
#
_symmetry.space_group_name_H-M   'P 1'
#
loop_
_entity.id
_entity.type
_entity.pdbx_description
1 polymer ?
#
loop_
_entity_poly.entity_id
_entity_poly.type
_entity_poly.pdbx_seq_one_letter_code
_entity_poly.pdbx_strand_id
1 'polypeptide(L)'
;MKLAIGQLNVKAGNPSLNLLAMKRMIDEAVAAQADLIIFPEMAVGGYILQDKWLDHDWLNTLIQANELIKSWSENIGIIWGNAITETFGNANNNRDGRPFRANAALFAYQNTYVKRVNGLFDGHYVKHCFPDYRFFDDSRFFMSGVEIAALNKWKVSSLINPFVFSRNNETVKIGLEVCEDLWSKDYSIDPTALYIEQKVDFI
;
A
#
# COMPACT_ATOMS: atom_id res chain seq x y z
N MET A 1 -1.25 21.79 -3.71
CA MET A 1 -1.87 20.55 -3.16
C MET A 1 -1.85 20.58 -1.63
N LYS A 2 -2.95 20.23 -0.95
CA LYS A 2 -3.11 20.17 0.53
C LYS A 2 -3.19 18.72 0.97
N LEU A 3 -2.26 18.29 1.83
CA LEU A 3 -2.18 16.94 2.36
C LEU A 3 -2.78 16.87 3.77
N ALA A 4 -3.52 15.81 4.06
CA ALA A 4 -3.95 15.41 5.39
C ALA A 4 -3.21 14.14 5.82
N ILE A 5 -2.79 14.08 7.06
CA ILE A 5 -2.18 12.88 7.67
C ILE A 5 -3.22 12.24 8.57
N GLY A 6 -3.62 11.03 8.19
CA GLY A 6 -4.53 10.19 8.98
C GLY A 6 -3.77 9.49 10.10
N GLN A 7 -3.42 10.24 11.16
CA GLN A 7 -2.70 9.72 12.33
C GLN A 7 -3.61 8.76 13.12
N LEU A 8 -3.77 7.55 12.59
CA LEU A 8 -4.70 6.56 13.11
C LEU A 8 -4.11 5.79 14.30
N ASN A 9 -4.85 5.71 15.41
CA ASN A 9 -4.56 4.78 16.50
C ASN A 9 -5.10 3.39 16.15
N VAL A 10 -4.34 2.65 15.36
CA VAL A 10 -4.73 1.34 14.82
C VAL A 10 -5.02 0.35 15.94
N LYS A 11 -6.20 -0.28 15.89
CA LYS A 11 -6.61 -1.38 16.78
C LYS A 11 -6.33 -2.71 16.07
N ALA A 12 -5.21 -3.34 16.40
CA ALA A 12 -4.80 -4.59 15.78
C ALA A 12 -5.91 -5.66 15.94
N GLY A 13 -6.24 -6.34 14.83
CA GLY A 13 -7.29 -7.34 14.79
C GLY A 13 -8.73 -6.81 14.79
N ASN A 14 -8.93 -5.49 14.69
CA ASN A 14 -10.28 -4.90 14.69
C ASN A 14 -10.50 -3.97 13.48
N PRO A 15 -10.68 -4.53 12.27
CA PRO A 15 -10.86 -3.74 11.06
C PRO A 15 -12.09 -2.83 11.10
N SER A 16 -13.16 -3.25 11.77
CA SER A 16 -14.40 -2.44 11.86
C SER A 16 -14.17 -1.11 12.59
N LEU A 17 -13.45 -1.13 13.73
CA LEU A 17 -13.12 0.10 14.45
C LEU A 17 -12.12 0.97 13.68
N ASN A 18 -11.15 0.35 13.01
CA ASN A 18 -10.19 1.07 12.20
C ASN A 18 -10.87 1.76 11.02
N LEU A 19 -11.74 1.07 10.30
CA LEU A 19 -12.52 1.62 9.18
C LEU A 19 -13.43 2.77 9.63
N LEU A 20 -14.09 2.64 10.78
CA LEU A 20 -14.90 3.73 11.33
C LEU A 20 -14.06 4.98 11.61
N ALA A 21 -12.88 4.80 12.21
CA ALA A 21 -11.97 5.91 12.48
C ALA A 21 -11.39 6.52 11.19
N MET A 22 -11.01 5.68 10.21
CA MET A 22 -10.55 6.14 8.90
C MET A 22 -11.63 6.96 8.19
N LYS A 23 -12.89 6.47 8.16
CA LYS A 23 -14.00 7.18 7.51
C LYS A 23 -14.21 8.57 8.11
N ARG A 24 -14.19 8.67 9.44
CA ARG A 24 -14.30 9.97 10.12
C ARG A 24 -13.17 10.92 9.73
N MET A 25 -11.92 10.43 9.71
CA MET A 25 -10.77 11.26 9.31
C MET A 25 -10.85 11.69 7.85
N ILE A 26 -11.37 10.82 6.97
CA ILE A 26 -11.62 11.15 5.56
C ILE A 26 -12.64 12.29 5.45
N ASP A 27 -13.76 12.20 6.19
CA ASP A 27 -14.81 13.22 6.18
C ASP A 27 -14.28 14.56 6.72
N GLU A 28 -13.47 14.55 7.78
CA GLU A 28 -12.79 15.72 8.33
C GLU A 28 -11.81 16.33 7.30
N ALA A 29 -11.05 15.51 6.56
CA ALA A 29 -10.12 15.95 5.52
C ALA A 29 -10.86 16.58 4.33
N VAL A 30 -11.98 15.97 3.91
CA VAL A 30 -12.85 16.55 2.86
C VAL A 30 -13.41 17.89 3.30
N ALA A 31 -13.95 17.99 4.52
CA ALA A 31 -14.46 19.25 5.08
C ALA A 31 -13.36 20.33 5.18
N ALA A 32 -12.12 19.92 5.44
CA ALA A 32 -10.96 20.79 5.46
C ALA A 32 -10.41 21.11 4.06
N GLN A 33 -11.06 20.63 3.00
CA GLN A 33 -10.63 20.82 1.60
C GLN A 33 -9.21 20.29 1.34
N ALA A 34 -8.84 19.15 1.92
CA ALA A 34 -7.63 18.44 1.58
C ALA A 34 -7.76 17.77 0.21
N ASP A 35 -6.66 17.70 -0.52
CA ASP A 35 -6.59 17.04 -1.83
C ASP A 35 -6.32 15.55 -1.69
N LEU A 36 -5.57 15.17 -0.64
CA LEU A 36 -5.11 13.82 -0.38
C LEU A 36 -5.06 13.57 1.14
N ILE A 37 -5.46 12.37 1.55
CA ILE A 37 -5.24 11.85 2.92
C ILE A 37 -4.41 10.58 2.87
N ILE A 38 -3.46 10.44 3.81
CA ILE A 38 -2.53 9.31 3.89
C ILE A 38 -2.69 8.63 5.25
N PHE A 39 -2.91 7.32 5.23
CA PHE A 39 -2.98 6.45 6.40
C PHE A 39 -1.74 5.57 6.52
N PRO A 40 -1.43 5.05 7.73
CA PRO A 40 -0.24 4.25 7.96
C PRO A 40 -0.29 2.87 7.29
N GLU A 41 0.88 2.18 7.31
CA GLU A 41 1.01 0.76 6.99
C GLU A 41 0.01 -0.07 7.79
N MET A 42 -0.62 -1.07 7.13
CA MET A 42 -1.59 -1.99 7.75
C MET A 42 -2.69 -1.28 8.55
N ALA A 43 -3.15 -0.12 8.07
CA ALA A 43 -4.14 0.71 8.75
C ALA A 43 -5.46 -0.02 9.04
N VAL A 44 -5.83 -0.96 8.18
CA VAL A 44 -7.11 -1.69 8.28
C VAL A 44 -7.04 -2.80 9.31
N GLY A 45 -6.10 -3.73 9.17
CA GLY A 45 -6.01 -4.92 10.02
C GLY A 45 -5.17 -4.72 11.28
N GLY A 46 -4.20 -3.81 11.22
CA GLY A 46 -3.09 -3.71 12.16
C GLY A 46 -1.93 -4.62 11.74
N TYR A 47 -0.72 -4.29 12.17
CA TYR A 47 0.50 -4.96 11.70
C TYR A 47 0.79 -6.27 12.45
N ILE A 48 0.82 -6.24 13.80
CA ILE A 48 1.23 -7.37 14.63
C ILE A 48 0.05 -8.31 14.87
N LEU A 49 -0.20 -9.22 13.94
CA LEU A 49 -1.31 -10.18 13.98
C LEU A 49 -0.86 -11.64 14.01
N GLN A 50 0.46 -11.90 13.89
CA GLN A 50 1.01 -13.25 13.91
C GLN A 50 0.28 -14.18 12.92
N ASP A 51 -0.01 -15.40 13.28
CA ASP A 51 -0.64 -16.42 12.44
C ASP A 51 -2.05 -16.04 11.93
N LYS A 52 -2.64 -14.96 12.42
CA LYS A 52 -3.90 -14.45 11.88
C LYS A 52 -3.78 -14.03 10.40
N TRP A 53 -2.58 -13.68 9.95
CA TRP A 53 -2.30 -13.44 8.53
C TRP A 53 -2.43 -14.68 7.66
N LEU A 54 -2.49 -15.87 8.24
CA LEU A 54 -2.68 -17.16 7.54
C LEU A 54 -4.15 -17.56 7.45
N ASP A 55 -5.05 -16.83 8.10
CA ASP A 55 -6.50 -17.06 8.09
C ASP A 55 -7.11 -16.47 6.81
N HIS A 56 -7.71 -17.33 6.00
CA HIS A 56 -8.31 -16.95 4.71
C HIS A 56 -9.52 -16.01 4.87
N ASP A 57 -10.40 -16.27 5.82
CA ASP A 57 -11.61 -15.47 6.05
C ASP A 57 -11.24 -14.07 6.58
N TRP A 58 -10.21 -14.03 7.41
CA TRP A 58 -9.64 -12.75 7.85
C TRP A 58 -9.09 -11.94 6.68
N LEU A 59 -8.30 -12.54 5.81
CA LEU A 59 -7.78 -11.88 4.61
C LEU A 59 -8.90 -11.37 3.72
N ASN A 60 -9.93 -12.17 3.46
CA ASN A 60 -11.07 -11.77 2.66
C ASN A 60 -11.77 -10.53 3.25
N THR A 61 -11.90 -10.45 4.57
CA THR A 61 -12.42 -9.26 5.25
C THR A 61 -11.60 -8.02 4.95
N LEU A 62 -10.26 -8.13 4.97
CA LEU A 62 -9.36 -7.01 4.66
C LEU A 62 -9.41 -6.60 3.18
N ILE A 63 -9.54 -7.57 2.26
CA ILE A 63 -9.66 -7.28 0.82
C ILE A 63 -10.98 -6.55 0.52
N GLN A 64 -12.08 -6.99 1.12
CA GLN A 64 -13.36 -6.28 0.98
C GLN A 64 -13.29 -4.83 1.53
N ALA A 65 -12.51 -4.61 2.58
CA ALA A 65 -12.25 -3.27 3.10
C ALA A 65 -11.52 -2.36 2.11
N ASN A 66 -10.65 -2.90 1.24
CA ASN A 66 -9.99 -2.11 0.19
C ASN A 66 -11.01 -1.52 -0.79
N GLU A 67 -11.99 -2.31 -1.23
CA GLU A 67 -13.05 -1.85 -2.11
C GLU A 67 -13.96 -0.80 -1.42
N LEU A 68 -14.23 -0.99 -0.13
CA LEU A 68 -14.99 -0.01 0.66
C LEU A 68 -14.24 1.32 0.77
N ILE A 69 -12.94 1.32 1.11
CA ILE A 69 -12.13 2.54 1.20
C ILE A 69 -12.03 3.21 -0.17
N LYS A 70 -11.83 2.46 -1.24
CA LYS A 70 -11.86 2.99 -2.61
C LYS A 70 -13.16 3.75 -2.90
N SER A 71 -14.31 3.24 -2.46
CA SER A 71 -15.61 3.92 -2.64
C SER A 71 -15.74 5.23 -1.88
N TRP A 72 -14.90 5.51 -0.89
CA TRP A 72 -14.87 6.78 -0.17
C TRP A 72 -14.00 7.86 -0.84
N SER A 73 -13.31 7.51 -1.92
CA SER A 73 -12.34 8.40 -2.60
C SER A 73 -12.97 9.34 -3.64
N GLU A 74 -14.28 9.51 -3.66
CA GLU A 74 -14.98 10.32 -4.66
C GLU A 74 -14.43 11.75 -4.74
N ASN A 75 -14.24 12.39 -3.60
CA ASN A 75 -13.89 13.81 -3.51
C ASN A 75 -12.48 14.07 -2.95
N ILE A 76 -11.70 13.05 -2.66
CA ILE A 76 -10.36 13.15 -2.07
C ILE A 76 -9.51 11.96 -2.50
N GLY A 77 -8.21 12.18 -2.76
CA GLY A 77 -7.26 11.08 -2.89
C GLY A 77 -7.07 10.38 -1.54
N ILE A 78 -7.07 9.05 -1.52
CA ILE A 78 -6.84 8.26 -0.30
C ILE A 78 -5.70 7.30 -0.54
N ILE A 79 -4.67 7.36 0.32
CA ILE A 79 -3.59 6.37 0.39
C ILE A 79 -3.71 5.63 1.71
N TRP A 80 -3.67 4.28 1.68
CA TRP A 80 -3.75 3.46 2.89
C TRP A 80 -2.92 2.19 2.77
N GLY A 81 -2.38 1.73 3.89
CA GLY A 81 -1.69 0.45 3.99
C GLY A 81 -2.64 -0.69 4.33
N ASN A 82 -2.58 -1.78 3.58
CA ASN A 82 -3.33 -3.01 3.85
C ASN A 82 -2.70 -4.22 3.14
N ALA A 83 -3.22 -5.42 3.41
CA ALA A 83 -2.91 -6.61 2.65
C ALA A 83 -3.67 -6.62 1.31
N ILE A 84 -3.04 -7.23 0.29
CA ILE A 84 -3.65 -7.56 -0.99
C ILE A 84 -3.43 -9.02 -1.33
N THR A 85 -4.33 -9.60 -2.14
CA THR A 85 -4.27 -10.99 -2.63
C THR A 85 -4.32 -11.06 -4.15
N GLU A 86 -4.27 -9.93 -4.84
CA GLU A 86 -4.17 -9.91 -6.29
C GLU A 86 -2.85 -10.52 -6.74
N THR A 87 -2.93 -11.45 -7.68
CA THR A 87 -1.74 -12.14 -8.19
C THR A 87 -1.04 -11.30 -9.25
N PHE A 88 0.28 -11.40 -9.30
CA PHE A 88 1.12 -10.65 -10.23
C PHE A 88 1.85 -11.62 -11.16
N GLY A 89 1.29 -11.84 -12.35
CA GLY A 89 1.88 -12.76 -13.32
C GLY A 89 1.98 -14.19 -12.78
N ASN A 90 3.20 -14.70 -12.58
CA ASN A 90 3.46 -16.04 -12.04
C ASN A 90 3.47 -16.13 -10.51
N ALA A 91 3.33 -15.01 -9.81
CA ALA A 91 3.28 -14.96 -8.35
C ALA A 91 1.88 -15.31 -7.85
N ASN A 92 1.53 -16.59 -7.82
CA ASN A 92 0.20 -17.09 -7.47
C ASN A 92 0.09 -17.60 -6.04
N ASN A 93 1.20 -18.01 -5.45
CA ASN A 93 1.26 -18.56 -4.09
C ASN A 93 2.42 -17.94 -3.31
N ASN A 94 2.24 -17.81 -2.01
CA ASN A 94 3.31 -17.51 -1.08
C ASN A 94 4.27 -18.71 -0.93
N ARG A 95 5.40 -18.51 -0.25
CA ARG A 95 6.40 -19.56 0.02
C ARG A 95 5.84 -20.79 0.73
N ASP A 96 4.81 -20.62 1.54
CA ASP A 96 4.12 -21.66 2.28
C ASP A 96 3.09 -22.44 1.43
N GLY A 97 2.98 -22.14 0.13
CA GLY A 97 2.03 -22.76 -0.79
C GLY A 97 0.59 -22.23 -0.69
N ARG A 98 0.30 -21.33 0.25
CA ARG A 98 -1.01 -20.67 0.37
C ARG A 98 -1.22 -19.60 -0.70
N PRO A 99 -2.47 -19.14 -0.93
CA PRO A 99 -2.76 -18.04 -1.84
C PRO A 99 -1.87 -16.83 -1.59
N PHE A 100 -1.52 -16.15 -2.65
CA PHE A 100 -0.69 -14.97 -2.63
C PHE A 100 -1.19 -13.91 -1.64
N ARG A 101 -0.25 -13.34 -0.89
CA ARG A 101 -0.49 -12.21 0.02
C ARG A 101 0.68 -11.24 -0.06
N ALA A 102 0.40 -9.96 -0.14
CA ALA A 102 1.43 -8.94 -0.05
C ALA A 102 1.00 -7.80 0.89
N ASN A 103 1.98 -7.20 1.58
CA ASN A 103 1.83 -5.94 2.27
C ASN A 103 1.93 -4.82 1.23
N ALA A 104 0.93 -3.95 1.17
CA ALA A 104 0.86 -2.94 0.12
C ALA A 104 0.36 -1.58 0.63
N ALA A 105 0.78 -0.53 -0.05
CA ALA A 105 0.10 0.75 -0.03
C ALA A 105 -0.84 0.85 -1.24
N LEU A 106 -2.07 1.23 -1.00
CA LEU A 106 -3.10 1.39 -2.02
C LEU A 106 -3.41 2.88 -2.20
N PHE A 107 -3.76 3.27 -3.43
CA PHE A 107 -4.09 4.64 -3.76
C PHE A 107 -5.32 4.71 -4.67
N ALA A 108 -6.37 5.41 -4.20
CA ALA A 108 -7.59 5.63 -4.95
C ALA A 108 -8.00 7.11 -5.00
N TYR A 109 -8.68 7.50 -6.09
CA TYR A 109 -9.31 8.79 -6.29
C TYR A 109 -10.47 8.65 -7.25
N GLN A 110 -11.58 9.39 -7.02
CA GLN A 110 -12.80 9.32 -7.83
C GLN A 110 -13.33 7.88 -7.98
N ASN A 111 -13.34 7.14 -6.88
CA ASN A 111 -13.80 5.74 -6.78
C ASN A 111 -13.02 4.76 -7.68
N THR A 112 -11.84 5.15 -8.16
CA THR A 112 -10.97 4.32 -9.00
C THR A 112 -9.55 4.26 -8.43
N TYR A 113 -8.84 3.20 -8.73
CA TYR A 113 -7.42 3.12 -8.41
C TYR A 113 -6.60 4.08 -9.28
N VAL A 114 -5.67 4.80 -8.65
CA VAL A 114 -4.81 5.78 -9.33
C VAL A 114 -3.78 5.07 -10.18
N LYS A 115 -3.59 5.54 -11.41
CA LYS A 115 -2.66 4.94 -12.36
C LYS A 115 -1.20 5.23 -12.00
N ARG A 116 -0.34 4.30 -12.32
CA ARG A 116 1.12 4.43 -12.23
C ARG A 116 1.73 4.75 -13.58
N VAL A 117 2.86 5.47 -13.58
CA VAL A 117 3.64 5.72 -14.81
C VAL A 117 4.25 4.41 -15.28
N ASN A 118 3.87 3.93 -16.47
CA ASN A 118 4.32 2.64 -17.01
C ASN A 118 4.18 1.48 -16.01
N GLY A 119 3.22 1.62 -15.09
CA GLY A 119 3.03 0.70 -13.99
C GLY A 119 2.38 -0.60 -14.43
N LEU A 120 2.87 -1.69 -13.86
CA LEU A 120 2.28 -3.01 -14.05
C LEU A 120 1.02 -3.16 -13.19
N PHE A 121 0.81 -2.30 -12.18
CA PHE A 121 -0.28 -2.45 -11.20
C PHE A 121 -0.80 -1.07 -10.79
N ASP A 122 -1.91 -0.66 -11.37
CA ASP A 122 -2.60 0.56 -10.97
C ASP A 122 -3.14 0.40 -9.53
N GLY A 123 -3.02 1.45 -8.75
CA GLY A 123 -3.55 1.50 -7.40
C GLY A 123 -2.73 0.80 -6.30
N HIS A 124 -1.69 0.04 -6.65
CA HIS A 124 -0.97 -0.78 -5.68
C HIS A 124 0.54 -0.55 -5.74
N TYR A 125 1.15 -0.34 -4.58
CA TYR A 125 2.59 -0.46 -4.35
C TYR A 125 2.83 -1.58 -3.36
N VAL A 126 3.57 -2.60 -3.74
CA VAL A 126 3.94 -3.72 -2.86
C VAL A 126 5.23 -3.40 -2.14
N LYS A 127 5.28 -3.63 -0.83
CA LYS A 127 6.49 -3.49 -0.02
C LYS A 127 7.62 -4.35 -0.55
N HIS A 128 8.81 -3.80 -0.69
CA HIS A 128 9.99 -4.46 -1.28
C HIS A 128 10.98 -4.94 -0.23
N CYS A 129 11.23 -4.12 0.79
CA CYS A 129 12.19 -4.40 1.86
C CYS A 129 11.46 -4.95 3.09
N PHE A 130 11.77 -6.18 3.48
CA PHE A 130 11.15 -6.82 4.64
C PHE A 130 12.09 -6.84 5.82
N PRO A 131 11.69 -6.27 6.98
CA PRO A 131 12.45 -6.43 8.20
C PRO A 131 12.36 -7.89 8.68
N ASP A 132 13.49 -8.44 9.11
CA ASP A 132 13.62 -9.80 9.66
C ASP A 132 14.27 -9.83 11.04
N TYR A 133 14.20 -8.69 11.75
CA TYR A 133 14.80 -8.51 13.06
C TYR A 133 13.75 -8.23 14.14
N ARG A 134 14.08 -8.56 15.40
CA ARG A 134 13.21 -8.43 16.58
C ARG A 134 11.91 -9.25 16.43
N PHE A 135 10.76 -8.56 16.39
CA PHE A 135 9.43 -9.15 16.24
C PHE A 135 8.87 -9.05 14.82
N PHE A 136 9.66 -8.50 13.88
CA PHE A 136 9.27 -8.42 12.48
C PHE A 136 9.49 -9.76 11.79
N ASP A 137 8.51 -10.21 11.04
CA ASP A 137 8.53 -11.51 10.35
C ASP A 137 7.68 -11.41 9.04
N ASP A 138 7.89 -10.33 8.28
CA ASP A 138 7.11 -10.06 7.07
C ASP A 138 7.22 -11.20 6.05
N SER A 139 8.41 -11.75 5.89
CA SER A 139 8.69 -12.82 4.93
C SER A 139 7.93 -14.13 5.21
N ARG A 140 7.49 -14.34 6.44
CA ARG A 140 6.65 -15.50 6.81
C ARG A 140 5.23 -15.37 6.26
N PHE A 141 4.72 -14.15 6.18
CA PHE A 141 3.31 -13.92 5.88
C PHE A 141 3.08 -13.36 4.48
N PHE A 142 4.04 -12.59 3.95
CA PHE A 142 3.86 -11.82 2.72
C PHE A 142 4.94 -12.14 1.70
N MET A 143 4.64 -11.87 0.45
CA MET A 143 5.59 -11.87 -0.66
C MET A 143 6.02 -10.44 -0.96
N SER A 144 7.32 -10.21 -1.04
CA SER A 144 7.89 -8.89 -1.35
C SER A 144 7.85 -8.58 -2.84
N GLY A 145 7.95 -7.29 -3.19
CA GLY A 145 8.11 -6.87 -4.58
C GLY A 145 9.35 -7.48 -5.26
N VAL A 146 10.42 -7.72 -4.50
CA VAL A 146 11.64 -8.39 -5.00
C VAL A 146 11.34 -9.84 -5.43
N GLU A 147 10.60 -10.57 -4.60
CA GLU A 147 10.22 -11.96 -4.91
C GLU A 147 9.25 -12.05 -6.08
N ILE A 148 8.28 -11.13 -6.15
CA ILE A 148 7.35 -11.03 -7.29
C ILE A 148 8.12 -10.81 -8.59
N ALA A 149 9.08 -9.88 -8.59
CA ALA A 149 9.92 -9.61 -9.74
C ALA A 149 10.74 -10.85 -10.15
N ALA A 150 11.33 -11.55 -9.19
CA ALA A 150 12.14 -12.75 -9.44
C ALA A 150 11.30 -13.88 -10.08
N LEU A 151 10.10 -14.16 -9.55
CA LEU A 151 9.19 -15.19 -10.10
C LEU A 151 8.74 -14.88 -11.53
N ASN A 152 8.62 -13.61 -11.86
CA ASN A 152 8.19 -13.16 -13.18
C ASN A 152 9.34 -12.87 -14.13
N LYS A 153 10.60 -12.97 -13.69
CA LYS A 153 11.79 -12.56 -14.45
C LYS A 153 11.74 -11.08 -14.88
N TRP A 154 11.13 -10.24 -14.05
CA TRP A 154 11.09 -8.79 -14.22
C TRP A 154 12.28 -8.11 -13.52
N LYS A 155 12.61 -6.91 -13.98
CA LYS A 155 13.51 -6.04 -13.19
C LYS A 155 12.72 -5.52 -11.99
N VAL A 156 13.28 -5.57 -10.79
CA VAL A 156 12.63 -5.06 -9.57
C VAL A 156 12.23 -3.59 -9.74
N SER A 157 13.07 -2.78 -10.39
CA SER A 157 12.78 -1.37 -10.69
C SER A 157 11.51 -1.16 -11.51
N SER A 158 11.03 -2.16 -12.27
CA SER A 158 9.77 -2.05 -13.01
C SER A 158 8.53 -2.06 -12.10
N LEU A 159 8.69 -2.48 -10.85
CA LEU A 159 7.63 -2.46 -9.83
C LEU A 159 7.64 -1.17 -8.99
N ILE A 160 8.66 -0.32 -9.13
CA ILE A 160 8.84 0.93 -8.38
C ILE A 160 8.63 2.10 -9.33
N ASN A 161 7.37 2.37 -9.65
CA ASN A 161 6.96 3.47 -10.52
C ASN A 161 6.02 4.41 -9.75
N PRO A 162 6.10 5.73 -9.98
CA PRO A 162 5.24 6.69 -9.29
C PRO A 162 3.80 6.61 -9.76
N PHE A 163 2.89 7.00 -8.90
CA PHE A 163 1.49 7.25 -9.20
C PHE A 163 1.33 8.63 -9.84
N VAL A 164 0.43 8.75 -10.80
CA VAL A 164 0.08 10.03 -11.44
C VAL A 164 -1.23 10.52 -10.84
N PHE A 165 -1.16 11.52 -9.99
CA PHE A 165 -2.33 12.11 -9.34
C PHE A 165 -2.63 13.49 -9.89
N SER A 166 -3.84 13.67 -10.42
CA SER A 166 -4.30 14.94 -11.00
C SER A 166 -5.51 15.46 -10.25
N ARG A 167 -5.43 16.70 -9.76
CA ARG A 167 -6.52 17.41 -9.09
C ARG A 167 -6.37 18.91 -9.24
N ASN A 168 -7.49 19.65 -9.41
CA ASN A 168 -7.50 21.11 -9.51
C ASN A 168 -6.54 21.68 -10.59
N ASN A 169 -6.45 21.00 -11.74
CA ASN A 169 -5.53 21.33 -12.85
C ASN A 169 -4.03 21.19 -12.50
N GLU A 170 -3.69 20.59 -11.37
CA GLU A 170 -2.33 20.20 -11.02
C GLU A 170 -2.17 18.69 -11.22
N THR A 171 -1.02 18.27 -11.74
CA THR A 171 -0.66 16.85 -11.85
C THR A 171 0.69 16.65 -11.20
N VAL A 172 0.75 15.69 -10.31
CA VAL A 172 1.96 15.33 -9.55
C VAL A 172 2.26 13.85 -9.67
N LYS A 173 3.55 13.52 -9.59
CA LYS A 173 4.05 12.15 -9.48
C LYS A 173 4.36 11.85 -8.02
N ILE A 174 3.74 10.82 -7.47
CA ILE A 174 3.88 10.41 -6.07
C ILE A 174 4.54 9.03 -6.02
N GLY A 175 5.70 8.94 -5.38
CA GLY A 175 6.31 7.68 -4.97
C GLY A 175 5.67 7.21 -3.67
N LEU A 176 5.47 5.90 -3.51
CA LEU A 176 5.04 5.31 -2.25
C LEU A 176 6.09 4.34 -1.74
N GLU A 177 6.35 4.40 -0.45
CA GLU A 177 7.21 3.49 0.28
C GLU A 177 6.48 2.98 1.53
N VAL A 178 6.81 1.77 1.96
CA VAL A 178 6.20 1.17 3.13
C VAL A 178 7.29 0.82 4.14
N CYS A 179 7.35 1.61 5.22
CA CYS A 179 8.18 1.36 6.41
C CYS A 179 9.66 1.07 6.08
N GLU A 180 10.04 -0.22 6.03
CA GLU A 180 11.42 -0.66 5.80
C GLU A 180 11.97 -0.25 4.42
N ASP A 181 11.12 0.06 3.46
CA ASP A 181 11.55 0.55 2.14
C ASP A 181 12.39 1.84 2.25
N LEU A 182 12.13 2.68 3.26
CA LEU A 182 12.89 3.89 3.53
C LEU A 182 14.30 3.58 4.11
N TRP A 183 14.48 2.40 4.72
CA TRP A 183 15.74 1.98 5.35
C TRP A 183 16.54 1.03 4.47
N SER A 184 16.51 1.24 3.17
CA SER A 184 16.96 0.34 2.11
C SER A 184 18.48 0.05 2.07
N LYS A 185 19.28 0.70 2.89
CA LYS A 185 20.77 0.63 2.85
C LYS A 185 21.34 -0.79 2.86
N ASP A 186 20.69 -1.72 3.56
CA ASP A 186 21.16 -3.11 3.71
C ASP A 186 20.44 -4.07 2.75
N TYR A 187 19.63 -3.53 1.83
CA TYR A 187 18.87 -4.31 0.84
C TYR A 187 19.46 -4.18 -0.57
N SER A 188 19.08 -5.10 -1.44
CA SER A 188 19.51 -5.12 -2.85
C SER A 188 18.82 -4.06 -3.73
N ILE A 189 17.83 -3.35 -3.20
CA ILE A 189 17.03 -2.34 -3.89
C ILE A 189 16.87 -1.12 -3.00
N ASP A 190 16.90 0.05 -3.60
CA ASP A 190 16.65 1.34 -2.96
C ASP A 190 15.47 2.04 -3.67
N PRO A 191 14.24 1.91 -3.15
CA PRO A 191 13.07 2.56 -3.74
C PRO A 191 13.18 4.07 -3.81
N THR A 192 13.72 4.72 -2.77
CA THR A 192 13.93 6.18 -2.72
C THR A 192 14.81 6.64 -3.87
N ALA A 193 15.96 5.99 -4.09
CA ALA A 193 16.87 6.34 -5.18
C ALA A 193 16.19 6.21 -6.55
N LEU A 194 15.41 5.15 -6.75
CA LEU A 194 14.66 4.95 -8.00
C LEU A 194 13.58 6.03 -8.22
N TYR A 195 12.90 6.47 -7.17
CA TYR A 195 11.94 7.57 -7.29
C TYR A 195 12.61 8.91 -7.59
N ILE A 196 13.78 9.18 -6.99
CA ILE A 196 14.58 10.38 -7.29
C ILE A 196 15.01 10.39 -8.77
N GLU A 197 15.49 9.26 -9.31
CA GLU A 197 15.83 9.12 -10.74
C GLU A 197 14.62 9.39 -11.65
N GLN A 198 13.42 8.99 -11.24
CA GLN A 198 12.18 9.20 -11.98
C GLN A 198 11.58 10.61 -11.77
N LYS A 199 12.26 11.46 -10.99
CA LYS A 199 11.86 12.86 -10.72
C LYS A 199 10.42 12.94 -10.22
N VAL A 200 10.12 12.21 -9.15
CA VAL A 200 8.84 12.34 -8.44
C VAL A 200 8.77 13.67 -7.70
N ASP A 201 7.56 14.19 -7.55
CA ASP A 201 7.32 15.44 -6.82
C ASP A 201 7.28 15.21 -5.30
N PHE A 202 6.84 13.99 -4.89
CA PHE A 202 6.72 13.57 -3.48
C PHE A 202 7.05 12.08 -3.33
N ILE A 203 7.61 11.71 -2.18
CA ILE A 203 7.74 10.34 -1.69
C ILE A 203 7.07 10.27 -0.35
#